data_89aab0046fe5325fcaac8fe79b9b1133
#
_entry.id   89aab0046fe5325fcaac8fe79b9b1133
#
_cell.length_a   1.000
_cell.length_b   1.000
_cell.length_c   1.000
_cell.angle_alpha   90.00
_cell.angle_beta   90.00
_cell.angle_gamma   90.00
#
_symmetry.space_group_name_H-M   'P 1'
#
loop_
_entity.id
_entity.type
_entity.pdbx_description
1 polymer ?
#
loop_
_entity_poly.entity_id
_entity_poly.type
_entity_poly.pdbx_seq_one_letter_code
_entity_poly.pdbx_strand_id
1 'polypeptide(L)'
;MAGYLRKLISLEVALKEVIRDLKEAGLKEAANKSESHFRKCSDEKDKDHNIHHKDSIEIDKLCMKKGLGHPMLTSHQTILDAFEKSTTNTDGVSNTLINIGSRIGRLMETTQKAVDPEGEEGQNLSQKEKDQIHKAIKEVEDKILNLKMIVDKE
;
A
#
# COMPACT_ATOMS: atom_id res chain seq x y z
N MET A 1 -0.16 -5.13 -27.64
CA MET A 1 0.21 -5.60 -26.27
C MET A 1 -0.15 -4.65 -25.14
N ALA A 2 -0.54 -3.41 -25.40
CA ALA A 2 -0.94 -2.44 -24.37
C ALA A 2 -2.34 -2.66 -23.74
N GLY A 3 -3.15 -3.55 -24.27
CA GLY A 3 -4.51 -3.79 -23.77
C GLY A 3 -4.65 -4.75 -22.59
N TYR A 4 -3.63 -5.57 -22.34
CA TYR A 4 -3.68 -6.58 -21.26
C TYR A 4 -3.33 -6.01 -19.87
N LEU A 5 -2.47 -5.02 -19.80
CA LEU A 5 -2.06 -4.38 -18.54
C LEU A 5 -3.14 -3.51 -17.89
N ARG A 6 -4.12 -3.01 -18.65
CA ARG A 6 -5.20 -2.16 -18.12
C ARG A 6 -6.29 -2.92 -17.36
N LYS A 7 -6.46 -4.24 -17.58
CA LYS A 7 -7.45 -5.06 -16.88
C LYS A 7 -6.95 -5.64 -15.55
N LEU A 8 -5.66 -5.64 -15.31
CA LEU A 8 -5.05 -6.18 -14.08
C LEU A 8 -5.12 -5.23 -12.87
N ILE A 9 -5.78 -4.08 -13.00
CA ILE A 9 -5.73 -2.98 -12.01
C ILE A 9 -7.05 -2.87 -11.21
N SER A 10 -8.04 -3.77 -11.41
CA SER A 10 -9.27 -3.66 -10.63
C SER A 10 -9.28 -4.62 -9.44
N LEU A 11 -9.95 -4.19 -8.36
CA LEU A 11 -10.17 -5.04 -7.18
C LEU A 11 -10.95 -6.31 -7.54
N GLU A 12 -11.88 -6.22 -8.48
CA GLU A 12 -12.68 -7.34 -8.97
C GLU A 12 -11.80 -8.37 -9.68
N VAL A 13 -10.83 -7.94 -10.48
CA VAL A 13 -9.89 -8.85 -11.15
C VAL A 13 -8.99 -9.55 -10.14
N ALA A 14 -8.43 -8.82 -9.18
CA ALA A 14 -7.63 -9.41 -8.11
C ALA A 14 -8.45 -10.42 -7.31
N LEU A 15 -9.70 -10.12 -7.02
CA LEU A 15 -10.59 -11.02 -6.30
C LEU A 15 -10.93 -12.29 -7.12
N LYS A 16 -11.08 -12.20 -8.44
CA LYS A 16 -11.25 -13.39 -9.32
C LYS A 16 -10.07 -14.34 -9.24
N GLU A 17 -8.84 -13.81 -9.22
CA GLU A 17 -7.63 -14.62 -9.06
C GLU A 17 -7.58 -15.29 -7.68
N VAL A 18 -7.90 -14.53 -6.63
CA VAL A 18 -7.99 -15.06 -5.25
C VAL A 18 -9.00 -16.20 -5.15
N ILE A 19 -10.19 -16.04 -5.76
CA ILE A 19 -11.23 -17.09 -5.78
C ILE A 19 -10.70 -18.36 -6.44
N ARG A 20 -10.00 -18.23 -7.57
CA ARG A 20 -9.39 -19.35 -8.28
C ARG A 20 -8.36 -20.09 -7.43
N ASP A 21 -7.53 -19.34 -6.70
CA ASP A 21 -6.37 -19.89 -6.00
C ASP A 21 -6.75 -20.43 -4.61
N LEU A 22 -7.64 -19.75 -3.87
CA LEU A 22 -8.09 -20.19 -2.53
C LEU A 22 -9.25 -21.17 -2.55
N LYS A 23 -10.12 -21.11 -3.54
CA LYS A 23 -11.35 -21.89 -3.67
C LYS A 23 -12.28 -21.71 -2.45
N GLU A 24 -13.39 -22.43 -2.41
CA GLU A 24 -14.39 -22.36 -1.34
C GLU A 24 -13.81 -22.55 0.06
N ALA A 25 -12.92 -23.54 0.23
CA ALA A 25 -12.33 -23.86 1.54
C ALA A 25 -11.48 -22.70 2.09
N GLY A 26 -10.61 -22.12 1.25
CA GLY A 26 -9.77 -21.01 1.67
C GLY A 26 -10.55 -19.72 1.91
N LEU A 27 -11.58 -19.44 1.11
CA LEU A 27 -12.43 -18.28 1.30
C LEU A 27 -13.26 -18.38 2.60
N LYS A 28 -13.75 -19.56 2.94
CA LYS A 28 -14.39 -19.80 4.25
C LYS A 28 -13.42 -19.70 5.41
N GLU A 29 -12.20 -20.20 5.26
CA GLU A 29 -11.15 -20.06 6.27
C GLU A 29 -10.81 -18.59 6.54
N ALA A 30 -10.65 -17.79 5.46
CA ALA A 30 -10.25 -16.39 5.58
C ALA A 30 -11.35 -15.50 6.15
N ALA A 31 -12.56 -15.56 5.59
CA ALA A 31 -13.59 -14.55 5.84
C ALA A 31 -14.95 -15.13 6.25
N ASN A 32 -15.06 -16.47 6.44
CA ASN A 32 -16.29 -17.17 6.81
C ASN A 32 -17.47 -16.88 5.86
N LYS A 33 -17.17 -16.71 4.56
CA LYS A 33 -18.16 -16.46 3.50
C LYS A 33 -17.98 -17.44 2.36
N SER A 34 -19.08 -17.68 1.60
CA SER A 34 -19.07 -18.61 0.48
C SER A 34 -18.34 -18.07 -0.74
N GLU A 35 -17.84 -18.96 -1.59
CA GLU A 35 -17.29 -18.61 -2.90
C GLU A 35 -18.31 -17.84 -3.75
N SER A 36 -19.60 -18.24 -3.70
CA SER A 36 -20.69 -17.55 -4.41
C SER A 36 -20.81 -16.08 -3.99
N HIS A 37 -20.62 -15.76 -2.71
CA HIS A 37 -20.61 -14.37 -2.25
C HIS A 37 -19.46 -13.59 -2.91
N PHE A 38 -18.23 -14.13 -2.89
CA PHE A 38 -17.08 -13.45 -3.47
C PHE A 38 -17.14 -13.38 -5.00
N ARG A 39 -17.76 -14.35 -5.68
CA ARG A 39 -18.04 -14.28 -7.12
C ARG A 39 -18.91 -13.08 -7.48
N LYS A 40 -19.94 -12.78 -6.69
CA LYS A 40 -20.76 -11.57 -6.87
C LYS A 40 -19.93 -10.30 -6.63
N CYS A 41 -19.13 -10.26 -5.56
CA CYS A 41 -18.22 -9.13 -5.29
C CYS A 41 -17.16 -8.93 -6.38
N SER A 42 -16.84 -9.95 -7.16
CA SER A 42 -15.86 -9.89 -8.25
C SER A 42 -16.47 -9.58 -9.61
N ASP A 43 -17.79 -9.45 -9.71
CA ASP A 43 -18.48 -9.10 -10.95
C ASP A 43 -18.52 -7.57 -11.11
N GLU A 44 -17.78 -7.03 -12.08
CA GLU A 44 -17.73 -5.61 -12.39
C GLU A 44 -19.09 -4.99 -12.74
N LYS A 45 -20.08 -5.83 -13.10
CA LYS A 45 -21.43 -5.40 -13.42
C LYS A 45 -22.38 -5.38 -12.23
N ASP A 46 -22.03 -6.12 -11.17
CA ASP A 46 -22.80 -6.17 -9.94
C ASP A 46 -22.37 -5.01 -9.03
N LYS A 47 -23.20 -3.98 -8.96
CA LYS A 47 -22.93 -2.78 -8.14
C LYS A 47 -23.47 -2.90 -6.71
N ASP A 48 -24.23 -3.95 -6.43
CA ASP A 48 -24.88 -4.15 -5.13
C ASP A 48 -23.98 -4.97 -4.17
N HIS A 49 -22.99 -5.69 -4.71
CA HIS A 49 -22.11 -6.55 -3.92
C HIS A 49 -20.66 -6.04 -3.99
N ASN A 50 -20.17 -5.59 -2.86
CA ASN A 50 -18.78 -5.16 -2.70
C ASN A 50 -18.08 -5.99 -1.62
N ILE A 51 -16.78 -6.23 -1.78
CA ILE A 51 -16.00 -6.87 -0.74
C ILE A 51 -15.83 -5.92 0.45
N HIS A 52 -16.06 -6.41 1.66
CA HIS A 52 -15.74 -5.66 2.86
C HIS A 52 -14.24 -5.54 3.06
N HIS A 53 -13.78 -4.37 3.49
CA HIS A 53 -12.35 -4.12 3.73
C HIS A 53 -11.72 -5.13 4.70
N LYS A 54 -12.43 -5.52 5.76
CA LYS A 54 -11.95 -6.56 6.69
C LYS A 54 -11.76 -7.91 6.01
N ASP A 55 -12.68 -8.29 5.12
CA ASP A 55 -12.57 -9.55 4.39
C ASP A 55 -11.36 -9.55 3.45
N SER A 56 -11.07 -8.43 2.78
CA SER A 56 -9.88 -8.30 1.94
C SER A 56 -8.57 -8.44 2.73
N ILE A 57 -8.53 -7.92 3.96
CA ILE A 57 -7.38 -8.09 4.86
C ILE A 57 -7.20 -9.56 5.26
N GLU A 58 -8.25 -10.25 5.65
CA GLU A 58 -8.17 -11.66 6.05
C GLU A 58 -7.82 -12.57 4.87
N ILE A 59 -8.33 -12.27 3.67
CA ILE A 59 -7.93 -12.93 2.43
C ILE A 59 -6.43 -12.75 2.18
N ASP A 60 -5.91 -11.53 2.25
CA ASP A 60 -4.48 -11.27 2.03
C ASP A 60 -3.60 -11.97 3.07
N LYS A 61 -4.01 -12.01 4.34
CA LYS A 61 -3.30 -12.77 5.38
C LYS A 61 -3.20 -14.25 5.03
N LEU A 62 -4.28 -14.86 4.55
CA LEU A 62 -4.27 -16.26 4.13
C LEU A 62 -3.44 -16.47 2.87
N CYS A 63 -3.53 -15.58 1.89
CA CYS A 63 -2.70 -15.60 0.69
C CYS A 63 -1.21 -15.55 1.05
N MET A 64 -0.81 -14.66 1.96
CA MET A 64 0.58 -14.58 2.45
C MET A 64 1.03 -15.88 3.11
N LYS A 65 0.22 -16.51 3.95
CA LYS A 65 0.52 -17.81 4.57
C LYS A 65 0.72 -18.91 3.53
N LYS A 66 0.04 -18.82 2.39
CA LYS A 66 0.13 -19.79 1.27
C LYS A 66 1.21 -19.41 0.22
N GLY A 67 1.96 -18.33 0.43
CA GLY A 67 2.99 -17.87 -0.50
C GLY A 67 2.45 -17.19 -1.77
N LEU A 68 1.19 -16.76 -1.76
CA LEU A 68 0.51 -16.10 -2.89
C LEU A 68 0.63 -14.56 -2.85
N GLY A 69 1.39 -14.01 -1.89
CA GLY A 69 1.51 -12.57 -1.70
C GLY A 69 0.25 -11.96 -1.06
N HIS A 70 -0.03 -10.69 -1.40
CA HIS A 70 -1.17 -9.92 -0.88
C HIS A 70 -1.93 -9.24 -2.03
N PRO A 71 -2.69 -10.00 -2.82
CA PRO A 71 -3.27 -9.54 -4.08
C PRO A 71 -4.27 -8.37 -3.92
N MET A 72 -5.05 -8.34 -2.84
CA MET A 72 -6.02 -7.27 -2.62
C MET A 72 -5.33 -5.94 -2.30
N LEU A 73 -4.30 -5.96 -1.43
CA LEU A 73 -3.50 -4.79 -1.10
C LEU A 73 -2.74 -4.28 -2.33
N THR A 74 -2.13 -5.19 -3.10
CA THR A 74 -1.41 -4.83 -4.33
C THR A 74 -2.33 -4.14 -5.34
N SER A 75 -3.55 -4.66 -5.54
CA SER A 75 -4.53 -4.04 -6.43
C SER A 75 -4.95 -2.65 -5.93
N HIS A 76 -5.24 -2.53 -4.62
CA HIS A 76 -5.58 -1.25 -4.00
C HIS A 76 -4.46 -0.22 -4.19
N GLN A 77 -3.21 -0.59 -3.90
CA GLN A 77 -2.06 0.29 -4.07
C GLN A 77 -1.91 0.74 -5.53
N THR A 78 -2.05 -0.19 -6.48
CA THR A 78 -1.95 0.13 -7.90
C THR A 78 -3.01 1.13 -8.37
N ILE A 79 -4.24 1.04 -7.84
CA ILE A 79 -5.31 1.99 -8.14
C ILE A 79 -4.96 3.38 -7.60
N LEU A 80 -4.46 3.46 -6.37
CA LEU A 80 -4.05 4.73 -5.75
C LEU A 80 -2.87 5.36 -6.50
N ASP A 81 -1.87 4.57 -6.86
CA ASP A 81 -0.71 5.03 -7.65
C ASP A 81 -1.14 5.57 -9.02
N ALA A 82 -2.09 4.90 -9.68
CA ALA A 82 -2.64 5.36 -10.95
C ALA A 82 -3.40 6.69 -10.80
N PHE A 83 -4.14 6.86 -9.72
CA PHE A 83 -4.84 8.12 -9.41
C PHE A 83 -3.84 9.25 -9.15
N GLU A 84 -2.83 9.00 -8.33
CA GLU A 84 -1.78 9.97 -8.01
C GLU A 84 -1.00 10.38 -9.26
N LYS A 85 -0.65 9.42 -10.14
CA LYS A 85 -0.04 9.71 -11.46
C LYS A 85 -0.89 10.66 -12.32
N SER A 86 -2.19 10.62 -12.19
CA SER A 86 -3.09 11.48 -12.94
C SER A 86 -3.21 12.91 -12.39
N THR A 87 -2.89 13.09 -11.10
CA THR A 87 -3.13 14.35 -10.36
C THR A 87 -1.85 15.15 -10.08
N THR A 88 -0.66 14.53 -10.15
CA THR A 88 0.61 15.21 -9.83
C THR A 88 1.25 15.88 -11.05
N ASN A 89 1.51 17.19 -10.92
CA ASN A 89 2.50 17.88 -11.72
C ASN A 89 3.87 17.26 -11.44
N THR A 90 4.52 16.73 -12.46
CA THR A 90 5.80 16.04 -12.35
C THR A 90 6.94 17.02 -12.08
N ASP A 91 7.33 17.16 -10.82
CA ASP A 91 8.71 17.55 -10.54
C ASP A 91 9.63 16.52 -11.22
N GLY A 92 10.62 16.98 -11.97
CA GLY A 92 11.56 16.08 -12.64
C GLY A 92 12.33 15.21 -11.62
N VAL A 93 12.88 14.09 -12.07
CA VAL A 93 13.65 13.13 -11.25
C VAL A 93 14.68 13.84 -10.35
N SER A 94 15.42 14.81 -10.90
CA SER A 94 16.45 15.57 -10.16
C SER A 94 15.87 16.36 -8.97
N ASN A 95 14.76 17.06 -9.17
CA ASN A 95 14.12 17.82 -8.09
C ASN A 95 13.56 16.90 -7.01
N THR A 96 13.00 15.75 -7.40
CA THR A 96 12.50 14.76 -6.46
C THR A 96 13.63 14.15 -5.64
N LEU A 97 14.79 13.86 -6.24
CA LEU A 97 15.98 13.39 -5.51
C LEU A 97 16.49 14.42 -4.49
N ILE A 98 16.56 15.71 -4.85
CA ILE A 98 16.94 16.79 -3.93
C ILE A 98 15.95 16.85 -2.76
N ASN A 99 14.66 16.74 -3.02
CA ASN A 99 13.63 16.72 -1.99
C ASN A 99 13.74 15.51 -1.05
N ILE A 100 14.08 14.32 -1.57
CA ILE A 100 14.36 13.13 -0.75
C ILE A 100 15.56 13.40 0.16
N GLY A 101 16.65 13.93 -0.37
CA GLY A 101 17.83 14.27 0.42
C GLY A 101 17.53 15.22 1.58
N SER A 102 16.74 16.26 1.32
CA SER A 102 16.29 17.20 2.36
C SER A 102 15.44 16.51 3.44
N ARG A 103 14.52 15.60 3.06
CA ARG A 103 13.68 14.86 4.02
C ARG A 103 14.47 13.87 4.86
N ILE A 104 15.45 13.20 4.24
CA ILE A 104 16.39 12.32 4.96
C ILE A 104 17.20 13.13 5.99
N GLY A 105 17.69 14.33 5.62
CA GLY A 105 18.39 15.22 6.55
C GLY A 105 17.53 15.57 7.77
N ARG A 106 16.25 15.91 7.56
CA ARG A 106 15.31 16.18 8.67
C ARG A 106 15.03 14.94 9.52
N LEU A 107 14.89 13.75 8.91
CA LEU A 107 14.73 12.51 9.64
C LEU A 107 15.96 12.23 10.53
N MET A 108 17.17 12.41 10.00
CA MET A 108 18.41 12.26 10.77
C MET A 108 18.47 13.24 11.96
N GLU A 109 18.17 14.51 11.72
CA GLU A 109 18.15 15.54 12.77
C GLU A 109 17.11 15.23 13.86
N THR A 110 15.90 14.86 13.45
CA THR A 110 14.83 14.49 14.38
C THR A 110 15.21 13.28 15.22
N THR A 111 15.79 12.26 14.59
CA THR A 111 16.24 11.05 15.29
C THR A 111 17.40 11.34 16.24
N GLN A 112 18.38 12.13 15.81
CA GLN A 112 19.51 12.51 16.67
C GLN A 112 19.05 13.27 17.92
N LYS A 113 18.13 14.22 17.76
CA LYS A 113 17.57 14.96 18.91
C LYS A 113 16.79 14.05 19.87
N ALA A 114 16.09 13.06 19.32
CA ALA A 114 15.28 12.13 20.13
C ALA A 114 16.12 11.10 20.90
N VAL A 115 17.31 10.75 20.41
CA VAL A 115 18.22 9.78 21.08
C VAL A 115 19.34 10.46 21.87
N ASP A 116 19.30 11.80 22.01
CA ASP A 116 20.29 12.55 22.78
C ASP A 116 20.22 12.16 24.27
N PRO A 117 21.29 11.66 24.87
CA PRO A 117 21.32 11.28 26.29
C PRO A 117 21.02 12.43 27.25
N GLU A 118 21.24 13.67 26.83
CA GLU A 118 20.93 14.89 27.60
C GLU A 118 19.52 15.43 27.36
N GLY A 119 18.68 14.71 26.55
CA GLY A 119 17.30 15.04 26.29
C GLY A 119 16.36 14.81 27.50
N GLU A 120 15.12 15.29 27.41
CA GLU A 120 14.14 15.29 28.52
C GLU A 120 13.87 13.91 29.13
N GLU A 121 14.01 12.79 28.41
CA GLU A 121 13.79 11.41 28.89
C GLU A 121 15.05 10.51 28.78
N GLY A 122 16.21 11.07 28.49
CA GLY A 122 17.50 10.34 28.40
C GLY A 122 17.52 9.34 27.23
N GLN A 123 17.92 8.08 27.49
CA GLN A 123 18.06 7.06 26.43
C GLN A 123 16.74 6.45 25.96
N ASN A 124 15.60 6.78 26.56
CA ASN A 124 14.30 6.25 26.18
C ASN A 124 13.50 7.26 25.37
N LEU A 125 12.99 6.83 24.21
CA LEU A 125 12.13 7.66 23.37
C LEU A 125 10.76 7.86 24.01
N SER A 126 10.38 9.13 24.22
CA SER A 126 9.01 9.50 24.59
C SER A 126 8.02 9.20 23.44
N GLN A 127 6.73 9.10 23.77
CA GLN A 127 5.70 8.89 22.74
C GLN A 127 5.70 10.02 21.70
N LYS A 128 5.88 11.25 22.13
CA LYS A 128 5.96 12.43 21.25
C LYS A 128 7.14 12.34 20.26
N GLU A 129 8.30 11.89 20.73
CA GLU A 129 9.48 11.71 19.88
C GLU A 129 9.29 10.57 18.87
N LYS A 130 8.70 9.46 19.29
CA LYS A 130 8.30 8.37 18.40
C LYS A 130 7.36 8.86 17.30
N ASP A 131 6.34 9.64 17.65
CA ASP A 131 5.39 10.18 16.68
C ASP A 131 6.08 11.16 15.70
N GLN A 132 7.03 11.97 16.17
CA GLN A 132 7.83 12.87 15.31
C GLN A 132 8.72 12.09 14.34
N ILE A 133 9.38 11.03 14.81
CA ILE A 133 10.20 10.16 13.97
C ILE A 133 9.32 9.47 12.93
N HIS A 134 8.18 8.89 13.32
CA HIS A 134 7.25 8.25 12.39
C HIS A 134 6.72 9.21 11.33
N LYS A 135 6.41 10.45 11.72
CA LYS A 135 6.02 11.49 10.76
C LYS A 135 7.13 11.79 9.76
N ALA A 136 8.37 11.94 10.22
CA ALA A 136 9.52 12.19 9.36
C ALA A 136 9.81 11.01 8.42
N ILE A 137 9.66 9.77 8.89
CA ILE A 137 9.76 8.55 8.07
C ILE A 137 8.72 8.59 6.96
N LYS A 138 7.46 8.83 7.29
CA LYS A 138 6.37 8.90 6.31
C LYS A 138 6.63 9.96 5.22
N GLU A 139 7.16 11.12 5.58
CA GLU A 139 7.53 12.16 4.61
C GLU A 139 8.61 11.69 3.62
N VAL A 140 9.55 10.84 4.04
CA VAL A 140 10.56 10.23 3.16
C VAL A 140 9.91 9.17 2.27
N GLU A 141 9.10 8.28 2.83
CA GLU A 141 8.40 7.23 2.10
C GLU A 141 7.53 7.80 0.97
N ASP A 142 6.76 8.86 1.25
CA ASP A 142 5.92 9.54 0.27
C ASP A 142 6.75 10.09 -0.91
N LYS A 143 7.95 10.62 -0.63
CA LYS A 143 8.85 11.13 -1.69
C LYS A 143 9.54 10.03 -2.49
N ILE A 144 9.88 8.91 -1.85
CA ILE A 144 10.40 7.73 -2.55
C ILE A 144 9.33 7.15 -3.47
N LEU A 145 8.08 7.07 -3.01
CA LEU A 145 6.97 6.63 -3.84
C LEU A 145 6.79 7.54 -5.06
N ASN A 146 6.83 8.88 -4.86
CA ASN A 146 6.76 9.84 -5.94
C ASN A 146 7.91 9.64 -6.96
N LEU A 147 9.14 9.41 -6.49
CA LEU A 147 10.28 9.12 -7.38
C LEU A 147 10.03 7.88 -8.24
N LYS A 148 9.55 6.79 -7.64
CA LYS A 148 9.20 5.56 -8.39
C LYS A 148 8.21 5.87 -9.51
N MET A 149 7.16 6.63 -9.19
CA MET A 149 6.13 7.00 -10.17
C MET A 149 6.69 7.86 -11.31
N ILE A 150 7.65 8.74 -11.05
CA ILE A 150 8.29 9.57 -12.08
C ILE A 150 9.14 8.69 -12.99
N VAL A 151 9.96 7.82 -12.41
CA VAL A 151 10.83 6.90 -13.17
C VAL A 151 10.03 5.95 -14.05
N ASP A 152 8.89 5.46 -13.56
CA ASP A 152 8.02 4.56 -14.33
C ASP A 152 7.28 5.27 -15.50
N LYS A 153 7.32 6.61 -15.57
CA LYS A 153 6.70 7.41 -16.64
C LYS A 153 7.65 7.73 -17.79
N GLU A 154 8.95 7.71 -17.55
CA GLU A 154 9.99 7.94 -18.57
C GLU A 154 10.28 6.66 -19.37
#